data_46d0ba15971d7801574e1688dd575001
#
_entry.id   46d0ba15971d7801574e1688dd575001
#
_cell.length_a   1.000
_cell.length_b   1.000
_cell.length_c   1.000
_cell.angle_alpha   90.00
_cell.angle_beta   90.00
_cell.angle_gamma   90.00
#
_symmetry.space_group_name_H-M   'P 1'
#
loop_
_entity.id
_entity.type
_entity.pdbx_description
1 polymer ?
#
loop_
_entity_poly.entity_id
_entity_poly.type
_entity_poly.pdbx_seq_one_letter_code
_entity_poly.pdbx_strand_id
1 'polypeptide(L)'
;RRQRQMCIRDRGTHVAWAFAAAIWLYLVLGFIRPVLMGNFSEAVPFGIFPHLDWTAAFSIRYGNLFYNPFHMISIAFLYGSALLFAMHGATILAVSHLGGDREIEQIIDRGTASERAALFWRWTMGFNATMESIHRWAWWFAVLCPLAGGIGILLTGTVVDNWFLWAVKHGVAPHYAFDMWAPVLDPALKGQ
;
A
#
# COMPACT_ATOMS: atom_id res chain seq x y z
N ARG A 1 16.39 -27.36 -22.06
CA ARG A 1 16.86 -25.94 -22.17
C ARG A 1 15.72 -24.94 -22.02
N ARG A 2 14.56 -25.11 -22.67
CA ARG A 2 13.40 -24.20 -22.52
C ARG A 2 12.86 -24.14 -21.09
N GLN A 3 12.78 -25.27 -20.40
CA GLN A 3 12.30 -25.36 -19.01
C GLN A 3 13.26 -24.67 -18.04
N ARG A 4 14.58 -24.77 -18.25
CA ARG A 4 15.59 -24.03 -17.46
C ARG A 4 15.51 -22.52 -17.68
N GLN A 5 15.27 -22.06 -18.91
CA GLN A 5 15.12 -20.64 -19.21
C GLN A 5 13.84 -20.04 -18.62
N MET A 6 12.72 -20.80 -18.63
CA MET A 6 11.46 -20.38 -17.99
C MET A 6 11.62 -20.26 -16.47
N CYS A 7 12.27 -21.25 -15.81
CA CYS A 7 12.51 -21.19 -14.36
C CYS A 7 13.44 -20.05 -13.95
N ILE A 8 14.45 -19.73 -14.75
CA ILE A 8 15.37 -18.59 -14.51
C ILE A 8 14.64 -17.26 -14.72
N ARG A 9 13.77 -17.15 -15.73
CA ARG A 9 12.94 -15.98 -15.97
C ARG A 9 11.98 -15.71 -14.79
N ASP A 10 11.27 -16.74 -14.30
CA ASP A 10 10.29 -16.60 -13.24
C ASP A 10 10.94 -16.22 -11.89
N ARG A 11 12.17 -16.65 -11.64
CA ARG A 11 12.88 -16.41 -10.38
C ARG A 11 13.22 -14.95 -10.11
N GLY A 12 13.41 -14.14 -11.15
CA GLY A 12 13.76 -12.72 -11.01
C GLY A 12 12.58 -11.75 -11.16
N THR A 13 11.45 -12.20 -11.70
CA THR A 13 10.35 -11.31 -12.09
C THR A 13 9.65 -10.69 -10.90
N HIS A 14 9.44 -11.39 -9.81
CA HIS A 14 8.82 -10.83 -8.61
C HIS A 14 9.65 -9.69 -8.01
N VAL A 15 10.96 -9.84 -7.98
CA VAL A 15 11.89 -8.78 -7.52
C VAL A 15 11.83 -7.58 -8.43
N ALA A 16 11.86 -7.80 -9.75
CA ALA A 16 11.78 -6.73 -10.76
C ALA A 16 10.48 -5.93 -10.64
N TRP A 17 9.34 -6.60 -10.48
CA TRP A 17 8.05 -5.94 -10.30
C TRP A 17 7.92 -5.21 -8.97
N ALA A 18 8.56 -5.69 -7.91
CA ALA A 18 8.62 -4.98 -6.64
C ALA A 18 9.37 -3.65 -6.78
N PHE A 19 10.53 -3.65 -7.45
CA PHE A 19 11.23 -2.42 -7.82
C PHE A 19 10.39 -1.52 -8.71
N ALA A 20 9.73 -2.08 -9.73
CA ALA A 20 8.88 -1.33 -10.63
C ALA A 20 7.74 -0.62 -9.90
N ALA A 21 7.11 -1.27 -8.93
CA ALA A 21 6.04 -0.67 -8.13
C ALA A 21 6.54 0.53 -7.30
N ALA A 22 7.70 0.40 -6.66
CA ALA A 22 8.31 1.48 -5.89
C ALA A 22 8.74 2.65 -6.80
N ILE A 23 9.37 2.35 -7.92
CA ILE A 23 9.80 3.34 -8.92
C ILE A 23 8.58 4.07 -9.50
N TRP A 24 7.47 3.37 -9.74
CA TRP A 24 6.22 3.97 -10.20
C TRP A 24 5.77 5.12 -9.30
N LEU A 25 5.66 4.89 -8.00
CA LEU A 25 5.25 5.94 -7.07
C LEU A 25 6.28 7.09 -7.02
N TYR A 26 7.56 6.77 -7.01
CA TYR A 26 8.63 7.77 -7.06
C TYR A 26 8.51 8.65 -8.30
N LEU A 27 8.33 8.05 -9.47
CA LEU A 27 8.20 8.79 -10.74
C LEU A 27 6.90 9.59 -10.80
N VAL A 28 5.79 9.06 -10.28
CA VAL A 28 4.53 9.82 -10.22
C VAL A 28 4.68 11.09 -9.40
N LEU A 29 5.28 10.97 -8.21
CA LEU A 29 5.46 12.10 -7.30
C LEU A 29 6.44 13.15 -7.82
N GLY A 30 7.50 12.73 -8.50
CA GLY A 30 8.59 13.61 -8.91
C GLY A 30 8.60 14.01 -10.38
N PHE A 31 7.89 13.29 -11.23
CA PHE A 31 7.97 13.51 -12.67
C PHE A 31 6.64 13.42 -13.41
N ILE A 32 5.94 12.28 -13.34
CA ILE A 32 4.78 12.02 -14.19
C ILE A 32 3.65 13.02 -13.89
N ARG A 33 3.25 13.16 -12.62
CA ARG A 33 2.20 14.11 -12.25
C ARG A 33 2.63 15.56 -12.49
N PRO A 34 3.81 16.02 -12.10
CA PRO A 34 4.27 17.37 -12.45
C PRO A 34 4.25 17.68 -13.95
N VAL A 35 4.63 16.73 -14.80
CA VAL A 35 4.53 16.87 -16.26
C VAL A 35 3.08 17.01 -16.71
N LEU A 36 2.18 16.17 -16.21
CA LEU A 36 0.74 16.26 -16.52
C LEU A 36 0.11 17.56 -16.06
N MET A 37 0.54 18.07 -14.91
CA MET A 37 0.09 19.37 -14.38
C MET A 37 0.75 20.56 -15.08
N GLY A 38 1.78 20.32 -15.89
CA GLY A 38 2.51 21.36 -16.61
C GLY A 38 3.45 22.21 -15.76
N ASN A 39 3.80 21.74 -14.55
CA ASN A 39 4.60 22.50 -13.61
C ASN A 39 5.43 21.60 -12.69
N PHE A 40 6.75 21.67 -12.79
CA PHE A 40 7.65 20.93 -11.92
C PHE A 40 7.67 21.41 -10.46
N SER A 41 7.13 22.58 -10.15
CA SER A 41 6.93 23.03 -8.77
C SER A 41 5.90 22.17 -8.01
N GLU A 42 5.11 21.36 -8.71
CA GLU A 42 4.18 20.39 -8.12
C GLU A 42 4.88 19.13 -7.58
N ALA A 43 6.17 18.95 -7.85
CA ALA A 43 6.93 17.80 -7.36
C ALA A 43 7.15 17.88 -5.85
N VAL A 44 7.24 16.70 -5.22
CA VAL A 44 7.62 16.60 -3.81
C VAL A 44 9.01 17.20 -3.61
N PRO A 45 9.19 18.17 -2.70
CA PRO A 45 10.49 18.76 -2.45
C PRO A 45 11.42 17.78 -1.70
N PHE A 46 12.71 17.96 -1.93
CA PHE A 46 13.74 17.24 -1.17
C PHE A 46 13.90 17.86 0.22
N GLY A 47 13.95 17.01 1.23
CA GLY A 47 14.18 17.41 2.61
C GLY A 47 13.11 16.85 3.55
N ILE A 48 13.49 16.61 4.80
CA ILE A 48 12.61 16.01 5.81
C ILE A 48 11.43 16.94 6.11
N PHE A 49 11.69 18.17 6.52
CA PHE A 49 10.62 19.12 6.83
C PHE A 49 9.90 19.62 5.57
N PRO A 50 10.58 20.00 4.48
CA PRO A 50 9.88 20.41 3.27
C PRO A 50 8.92 19.37 2.71
N HIS A 51 9.26 18.08 2.71
CA HIS A 51 8.35 17.05 2.21
C HIS A 51 7.15 16.82 3.14
N LEU A 52 7.28 17.03 4.43
CA LEU A 52 6.16 17.00 5.38
C LEU A 52 5.22 18.19 5.18
N ASP A 53 5.77 19.39 5.02
CA ASP A 53 5.01 20.61 4.73
C ASP A 53 4.26 20.50 3.40
N TRP A 54 4.93 19.97 2.39
CA TRP A 54 4.30 19.69 1.09
C TRP A 54 3.13 18.72 1.23
N THR A 55 3.29 17.64 1.99
CA THR A 55 2.26 16.62 2.19
C THR A 55 1.02 17.20 2.85
N ALA A 56 1.19 18.01 3.89
CA ALA A 56 0.08 18.67 4.55
C ALA A 56 -0.63 19.67 3.62
N ALA A 57 0.11 20.51 2.92
CA ALA A 57 -0.42 21.48 1.98
C ALA A 57 -1.14 20.82 0.80
N PHE A 58 -0.59 19.75 0.27
CA PHE A 58 -1.20 18.96 -0.81
C PHE A 58 -2.54 18.38 -0.38
N SER A 59 -2.59 17.76 0.79
CA SER A 59 -3.82 17.19 1.35
C SER A 59 -4.90 18.26 1.53
N ILE A 60 -4.58 19.40 2.11
CA ILE A 60 -5.52 20.51 2.32
C ILE A 60 -6.02 21.06 0.99
N ARG A 61 -5.13 21.30 0.04
CA ARG A 61 -5.47 21.85 -1.29
C ARG A 61 -6.48 21.00 -2.03
N TYR A 62 -6.38 19.69 -1.93
CA TYR A 62 -7.23 18.75 -2.69
C TYR A 62 -8.32 18.09 -1.84
N GLY A 63 -8.76 18.73 -0.80
CA GLY A 63 -9.96 18.33 -0.05
C GLY A 63 -9.74 17.17 0.91
N ASN A 64 -8.57 17.05 1.49
CA ASN A 64 -8.16 16.01 2.41
C ASN A 64 -7.94 14.65 1.72
N LEU A 65 -6.67 14.29 1.58
CA LEU A 65 -6.25 13.07 0.89
C LEU A 65 -6.74 11.78 1.57
N PHE A 66 -7.11 11.84 2.85
CA PHE A 66 -7.74 10.71 3.54
C PHE A 66 -9.07 10.27 2.93
N TYR A 67 -9.73 11.13 2.15
CA TYR A 67 -10.94 10.79 1.41
C TYR A 67 -10.65 10.22 0.01
N ASN A 68 -9.41 10.22 -0.43
CA ASN A 68 -9.00 9.58 -1.68
C ASN A 68 -9.03 8.05 -1.50
N PRO A 69 -9.89 7.31 -2.25
CA PRO A 69 -10.02 5.87 -2.07
C PRO A 69 -8.75 5.09 -2.40
N PHE A 70 -7.95 5.57 -3.34
CA PHE A 70 -6.66 4.94 -3.66
C PHE A 70 -5.63 5.16 -2.55
N HIS A 71 -5.67 6.31 -1.89
CA HIS A 71 -4.85 6.55 -0.70
C HIS A 71 -5.28 5.64 0.45
N MET A 72 -6.58 5.43 0.64
CA MET A 72 -7.09 4.47 1.63
C MET A 72 -6.58 3.05 1.35
N ILE A 73 -6.63 2.60 0.09
CA ILE A 73 -6.11 1.29 -0.33
C ILE A 73 -4.60 1.22 -0.10
N SER A 74 -3.87 2.27 -0.47
CA SER A 74 -2.42 2.34 -0.27
C SER A 74 -2.05 2.22 1.21
N ILE A 75 -2.73 2.94 2.09
CA ILE A 75 -2.53 2.86 3.55
C ILE A 75 -2.87 1.45 4.07
N ALA A 76 -3.97 0.88 3.64
CA ALA A 76 -4.37 -0.47 4.05
C ALA A 76 -3.30 -1.50 3.69
N PHE A 77 -2.72 -1.43 2.50
CA PHE A 77 -1.64 -2.33 2.10
C PHE A 77 -0.30 -1.99 2.76
N LEU A 78 -0.04 -0.72 3.09
CA LEU A 78 1.14 -0.34 3.84
C LEU A 78 1.15 -0.96 5.24
N TYR A 79 0.09 -0.73 5.99
CA TYR A 79 -0.03 -1.30 7.34
C TYR A 79 -0.28 -2.81 7.32
N GLY A 80 -0.98 -3.30 6.30
CA GLY A 80 -1.13 -4.73 6.07
C GLY A 80 0.21 -5.42 5.78
N SER A 81 1.09 -4.78 5.02
CA SER A 81 2.46 -5.26 4.79
C SER A 81 3.26 -5.32 6.09
N ALA A 82 3.19 -4.29 6.90
CA ALA A 82 3.84 -4.25 8.21
C ALA A 82 3.30 -5.35 9.14
N LEU A 83 1.98 -5.53 9.15
CA LEU A 83 1.32 -6.58 9.92
C LEU A 83 1.75 -7.98 9.47
N LEU A 84 1.77 -8.25 8.17
CA LEU A 84 2.20 -9.54 7.62
C LEU A 84 3.66 -9.82 7.94
N PHE A 85 4.51 -8.81 7.86
CA PHE A 85 5.92 -8.97 8.24
C PHE A 85 6.07 -9.33 9.72
N ALA A 86 5.38 -8.59 10.60
CA ALA A 86 5.42 -8.85 12.03
C ALA A 86 4.85 -10.23 12.39
N MET A 87 3.71 -10.60 11.80
CA MET A 87 3.07 -11.91 12.01
C MET A 87 3.95 -13.05 11.50
N HIS A 88 4.49 -12.94 10.29
CA HIS A 88 5.33 -13.97 9.70
C HIS A 88 6.65 -14.09 10.46
N GLY A 89 7.32 -12.99 10.74
CA GLY A 89 8.55 -12.98 11.52
C GLY A 89 8.37 -13.58 12.92
N ALA A 90 7.32 -13.20 13.62
CA ALA A 90 6.99 -13.74 14.94
C ALA A 90 6.67 -15.24 14.88
N THR A 91 5.95 -15.68 13.85
CA THR A 91 5.61 -17.09 13.64
C THR A 91 6.85 -17.93 13.40
N ILE A 92 7.73 -17.48 12.51
CA ILE A 92 8.99 -18.19 12.23
C ILE A 92 9.89 -18.26 13.47
N LEU A 93 10.00 -17.16 14.21
CA LEU A 93 10.75 -17.14 15.46
C LEU A 93 10.16 -18.12 16.49
N ALA A 94 8.83 -18.23 16.59
CA ALA A 94 8.16 -19.14 17.50
C ALA A 94 8.38 -20.62 17.16
N VAL A 95 8.54 -20.97 15.90
CA VAL A 95 8.74 -22.35 15.42
C VAL A 95 10.18 -22.63 14.95
N SER A 96 11.09 -21.70 15.18
CA SER A 96 12.50 -21.79 14.79
C SER A 96 13.20 -23.01 15.43
N HIS A 97 12.90 -23.28 16.69
CA HIS A 97 13.42 -24.46 17.41
C HIS A 97 12.98 -25.81 16.80
N LEU A 98 11.97 -25.79 15.93
CA LEU A 98 11.48 -26.97 15.18
C LEU A 98 11.97 -26.94 13.71
N GLY A 99 12.87 -26.03 13.37
CA GLY A 99 13.38 -25.86 12.01
C GLY A 99 12.51 -25.02 11.11
N GLY A 100 11.58 -24.22 11.68
CA GLY A 100 10.68 -23.34 10.91
C GLY A 100 11.39 -22.22 10.16
N ASP A 101 12.57 -21.82 10.58
CA ASP A 101 13.43 -20.85 9.89
C ASP A 101 14.01 -21.38 8.56
N ARG A 102 14.00 -22.68 8.34
CA ARG A 102 14.36 -23.30 7.06
C ARG A 102 13.11 -23.36 6.16
N GLU A 103 12.68 -22.21 5.70
CA GLU A 103 11.40 -22.03 5.01
C GLU A 103 11.32 -22.78 3.68
N ILE A 104 12.40 -22.80 2.89
CA ILE A 104 12.45 -23.51 1.61
C ILE A 104 12.28 -25.00 1.81
N GLU A 105 12.94 -25.56 2.81
CA GLU A 105 12.78 -26.98 3.16
C GLU A 105 11.36 -27.30 3.62
N GLN A 106 10.74 -26.42 4.41
CA GLN A 106 9.36 -26.56 4.84
C GLN A 106 8.36 -26.47 3.68
N ILE A 107 8.66 -25.72 2.63
CA ILE A 107 7.84 -25.65 1.41
C ILE A 107 7.92 -26.96 0.63
N ILE A 108 9.11 -27.51 0.48
CA ILE A 108 9.35 -28.75 -0.26
C ILE A 108 8.75 -29.95 0.48
N ASP A 109 8.96 -30.01 1.79
CA ASP A 109 8.47 -31.09 2.66
C ASP A 109 7.94 -30.50 3.96
N ARG A 110 6.63 -30.36 4.03
CA ARG A 110 5.93 -29.74 5.16
C ARG A 110 6.15 -30.55 6.44
N GLY A 111 6.84 -29.95 7.40
CA GLY A 111 7.12 -30.55 8.70
C GLY A 111 6.31 -29.98 9.85
N THR A 112 6.67 -30.40 11.06
CA THR A 112 5.99 -30.02 12.31
C THR A 112 5.95 -28.51 12.54
N ALA A 113 7.01 -27.78 12.16
CA ALA A 113 7.06 -26.34 12.32
C ALA A 113 5.91 -25.65 11.54
N SER A 114 5.75 -25.98 10.26
CA SER A 114 4.69 -25.47 9.42
C SER A 114 3.29 -25.87 9.91
N GLU A 115 3.14 -27.10 10.36
CA GLU A 115 1.86 -27.58 10.89
C GLU A 115 1.43 -26.83 12.16
N ARG A 116 2.34 -26.63 13.09
CA ARG A 116 2.06 -25.88 14.32
C ARG A 116 1.78 -24.41 14.06
N ALA A 117 2.52 -23.79 13.19
CA ALA A 117 2.27 -22.41 12.76
C ALA A 117 0.88 -22.26 12.14
N ALA A 118 0.52 -23.16 11.24
CA ALA A 118 -0.79 -23.15 10.58
C ALA A 118 -1.93 -23.36 11.59
N LEU A 119 -1.80 -24.31 12.51
CA LEU A 119 -2.81 -24.57 13.55
C LEU A 119 -3.00 -23.39 14.49
N PHE A 120 -1.92 -22.72 14.89
CA PHE A 120 -2.00 -21.53 15.73
C PHE A 120 -2.90 -20.44 15.09
N TRP A 121 -2.68 -20.11 13.83
CA TRP A 121 -3.46 -19.10 13.14
C TRP A 121 -4.88 -19.55 12.85
N ARG A 122 -5.06 -20.81 12.46
CA ARG A 122 -6.39 -21.36 12.20
C ARG A 122 -7.27 -21.36 13.45
N TRP A 123 -6.70 -21.66 14.61
CA TRP A 123 -7.45 -21.66 15.88
C TRP A 123 -7.65 -20.25 16.46
N THR A 124 -6.80 -19.30 16.11
CA THR A 124 -6.91 -17.92 16.61
C THR A 124 -7.80 -17.05 15.72
N MET A 125 -7.59 -17.04 14.43
CA MET A 125 -8.33 -16.16 13.49
C MET A 125 -9.21 -16.91 12.49
N GLY A 126 -9.21 -18.23 12.50
CA GLY A 126 -10.12 -19.06 11.68
C GLY A 126 -9.57 -19.44 10.31
N PHE A 127 -8.42 -18.94 9.89
CA PHE A 127 -7.73 -19.25 8.63
C PHE A 127 -6.22 -19.13 8.79
N ASN A 128 -5.49 -19.68 7.85
CA ASN A 128 -4.04 -19.61 7.81
C ASN A 128 -3.52 -19.65 6.37
N ALA A 129 -2.33 -19.09 6.17
CA ALA A 129 -1.57 -19.28 4.94
C ALA A 129 -0.70 -20.53 5.05
N THR A 130 -0.13 -20.94 3.92
CA THR A 130 0.96 -21.93 3.90
C THR A 130 2.31 -21.22 3.98
N MET A 131 3.39 -21.97 4.23
CA MET A 131 4.74 -21.42 4.21
C MET A 131 5.07 -20.79 2.84
N GLU A 132 4.60 -21.36 1.75
CA GLU A 132 4.77 -20.82 0.41
C GLU A 132 3.88 -19.59 0.18
N SER A 133 2.60 -19.68 0.45
CA SER A 133 1.63 -18.62 0.12
C SER A 133 1.80 -17.36 0.95
N ILE A 134 2.32 -17.41 2.18
CA ILE A 134 2.52 -16.20 2.99
C ILE A 134 3.49 -15.24 2.34
N HIS A 135 4.49 -15.73 1.60
CA HIS A 135 5.41 -14.88 0.84
C HIS A 135 4.70 -14.18 -0.32
N ARG A 136 3.76 -14.84 -0.99
CA ARG A 136 2.93 -14.24 -2.04
C ARG A 136 2.00 -13.17 -1.50
N TRP A 137 1.36 -13.41 -0.37
CA TRP A 137 0.53 -12.41 0.31
C TRP A 137 1.33 -11.17 0.67
N ALA A 138 2.50 -11.36 1.29
CA ALA A 138 3.38 -10.26 1.65
C ALA A 138 3.85 -9.47 0.43
N TRP A 139 4.21 -10.14 -0.66
CA TRP A 139 4.64 -9.52 -1.90
C TRP A 139 3.54 -8.67 -2.53
N TRP A 140 2.32 -9.21 -2.64
CA TRP A 140 1.17 -8.48 -3.19
C TRP A 140 0.83 -7.25 -2.36
N PHE A 141 0.83 -7.36 -1.04
CA PHE A 141 0.56 -6.21 -0.17
C PHE A 141 1.60 -5.11 -0.37
N ALA A 142 2.88 -5.48 -0.43
CA ALA A 142 3.97 -4.54 -0.62
C ALA A 142 3.95 -3.86 -2.00
N VAL A 143 3.52 -4.56 -3.05
CA VAL A 143 3.42 -4.02 -4.41
C VAL A 143 2.19 -3.16 -4.60
N LEU A 144 1.04 -3.57 -4.06
CA LEU A 144 -0.22 -2.83 -4.21
C LEU A 144 -0.22 -1.48 -3.48
N CYS A 145 0.55 -1.34 -2.41
CA CYS A 145 0.67 -0.07 -1.71
C CYS A 145 1.16 1.07 -2.63
N PRO A 146 2.35 1.01 -3.24
CA PRO A 146 2.81 2.07 -4.13
C PRO A 146 2.02 2.15 -5.44
N LEU A 147 1.52 1.04 -5.97
CA LEU A 147 0.68 1.06 -7.18
C LEU A 147 -0.58 1.88 -6.96
N ALA A 148 -1.32 1.60 -5.89
CA ALA A 148 -2.53 2.34 -5.55
C ALA A 148 -2.20 3.80 -5.23
N GLY A 149 -1.12 4.05 -4.48
CA GLY A 149 -0.67 5.40 -4.14
C GLY A 149 -0.38 6.25 -5.37
N GLY A 150 0.33 5.69 -6.34
CA GLY A 150 0.64 6.39 -7.60
C GLY A 150 -0.62 6.71 -8.40
N ILE A 151 -1.55 5.77 -8.51
CA ILE A 151 -2.83 6.02 -9.18
C ILE A 151 -3.60 7.13 -8.48
N GLY A 152 -3.69 7.09 -7.15
CA GLY A 152 -4.40 8.10 -6.36
C GLY A 152 -3.81 9.49 -6.49
N ILE A 153 -2.49 9.61 -6.54
CA ILE A 153 -1.80 10.89 -6.75
C ILE A 153 -2.02 11.41 -8.17
N LEU A 154 -1.97 10.54 -9.18
CA LEU A 154 -2.25 10.95 -10.56
C LEU A 154 -3.66 11.49 -10.77
N LEU A 155 -4.64 10.94 -10.08
CA LEU A 155 -6.03 11.40 -10.16
C LEU A 155 -6.25 12.72 -9.42
N THR A 156 -5.38 13.07 -8.50
CA THR A 156 -5.52 14.25 -7.65
C THR A 156 -5.11 15.52 -8.41
N GLY A 157 -6.05 16.43 -8.60
CA GLY A 157 -5.86 17.67 -9.34
C GLY A 157 -5.95 17.53 -10.86
N THR A 158 -6.03 16.32 -11.38
CA THR A 158 -6.18 16.04 -12.82
C THR A 158 -7.62 15.63 -13.16
N VAL A 159 -8.21 14.76 -12.35
CA VAL A 159 -9.58 14.25 -12.51
C VAL A 159 -10.46 14.71 -11.33
N VAL A 160 -9.92 14.65 -10.12
CA VAL A 160 -10.62 15.02 -8.89
C VAL A 160 -9.90 16.19 -8.22
N ASP A 161 -10.57 17.31 -8.06
CA ASP A 161 -10.01 18.52 -7.45
C ASP A 161 -10.25 18.61 -5.94
N ASN A 162 -11.20 17.86 -5.42
CA ASN A 162 -11.53 17.84 -4.00
C ASN A 162 -12.08 16.48 -3.59
N TRP A 163 -11.29 15.73 -2.86
CA TRP A 163 -11.64 14.37 -2.47
C TRP A 163 -12.78 14.31 -1.46
N PHE A 164 -12.88 15.30 -0.57
CA PHE A 164 -13.98 15.33 0.38
C PHE A 164 -15.33 15.53 -0.33
N LEU A 165 -15.42 16.48 -1.24
CA LEU A 165 -16.63 16.70 -2.04
C LEU A 165 -16.95 15.52 -2.92
N TRP A 166 -15.94 14.90 -3.50
CA TRP A 166 -16.11 13.64 -4.25
C TRP A 166 -16.71 12.55 -3.37
N ALA A 167 -16.19 12.37 -2.14
CA ALA A 167 -16.67 11.37 -1.20
C ALA A 167 -18.13 11.63 -0.78
N VAL A 168 -18.51 12.88 -0.51
CA VAL A 168 -19.89 13.26 -0.20
C VAL A 168 -20.82 12.95 -1.38
N LYS A 169 -20.44 13.35 -2.58
CA LYS A 169 -21.21 13.10 -3.80
C LYS A 169 -21.45 11.62 -4.05
N HIS A 170 -20.49 10.77 -3.74
CA HIS A 170 -20.58 9.32 -3.95
C HIS A 170 -21.06 8.53 -2.71
N GLY A 171 -21.50 9.24 -1.67
CA GLY A 171 -22.08 8.62 -0.47
C GLY A 171 -21.09 7.86 0.41
N VAL A 172 -19.80 8.13 0.28
CA VAL A 172 -18.72 7.48 1.07
C VAL A 172 -18.20 8.36 2.21
N ALA A 173 -18.71 9.59 2.35
CA ALA A 173 -18.46 10.44 3.51
C ALA A 173 -19.77 10.68 4.27
N PRO A 174 -19.78 10.55 5.60
CA PRO A 174 -20.97 10.85 6.40
C PRO A 174 -21.34 12.35 6.33
N HIS A 175 -22.64 12.66 6.40
CA HIS A 175 -23.12 14.06 6.37
C HIS A 175 -22.55 14.92 7.50
N TYR A 176 -22.38 14.37 8.70
CA TYR A 176 -21.77 15.11 9.81
C TYR A 176 -20.33 15.54 9.50
N ALA A 177 -19.59 14.75 8.70
CA ALA A 177 -18.26 15.10 8.28
C ALA A 177 -18.28 16.31 7.33
N PHE A 178 -19.31 16.43 6.48
CA PHE A 178 -19.51 17.61 5.66
C PHE A 178 -19.68 18.87 6.52
N ASP A 179 -20.56 18.84 7.49
CA ASP A 179 -20.82 19.99 8.37
C ASP A 179 -19.57 20.39 9.18
N MET A 180 -18.76 19.38 9.57
CA MET A 180 -17.52 19.59 10.34
C MET A 180 -16.38 20.14 9.48
N TRP A 181 -16.16 19.59 8.29
CA TRP A 181 -14.96 19.83 7.50
C TRP A 181 -15.17 20.80 6.32
N ALA A 182 -16.38 20.90 5.78
CA ALA A 182 -16.64 21.76 4.62
C ALA A 182 -16.20 23.22 4.84
N PRO A 183 -16.45 23.84 6.01
CA PRO A 183 -16.01 25.21 6.25
C PRO A 183 -14.49 25.39 6.32
N VAL A 184 -13.76 24.31 6.61
CA VAL A 184 -12.28 24.31 6.67
C VAL A 184 -11.67 24.10 5.29
N LEU A 185 -12.27 23.21 4.50
CA LEU A 185 -11.76 22.83 3.18
C LEU A 185 -12.13 23.86 2.09
N ASP A 186 -13.30 24.44 2.19
CA ASP A 186 -13.77 25.50 1.30
C ASP A 186 -14.65 26.51 2.05
N PRO A 187 -14.14 27.72 2.33
CA PRO A 187 -14.89 28.75 3.04
C PRO A 187 -16.21 29.15 2.35
N ALA A 188 -16.34 28.92 1.04
CA ALA A 188 -17.56 29.20 0.29
C ALA A 188 -18.71 28.24 0.66
N LEU A 189 -18.41 27.10 1.27
CA LEU A 189 -19.40 26.11 1.75
C LEU A 189 -19.93 26.43 3.15
N LYS A 190 -19.38 27.45 3.79
CA LYS A 190 -19.77 27.84 5.15
C LYS A 190 -21.20 28.35 5.17
N GLY A 191 -22.08 27.60 5.82
CA GLY A 191 -23.48 27.99 5.98
C GLY A 191 -24.46 27.52 4.89
N GLN A 192 -24.07 26.54 4.06
CA GLN A 192 -24.98 25.86 3.12
C GLN A 192 -25.75 24.72 3.79
#